data_4dcee7249460785c2699f1c7e80844da
#
_entry.id   4dcee7249460785c2699f1c7e80844da
#
_cell.length_a   1.000
_cell.length_b   1.000
_cell.length_c   1.000
_cell.angle_alpha   90.00
_cell.angle_beta   90.00
_cell.angle_gamma   90.00
#
_symmetry.space_group_name_H-M   'P 1'
#
loop_
_entity.id
_entity.type
_entity.pdbx_description
1 polymer ?
#
loop_
_entity_poly.entity_id
_entity_poly.type
_entity_poly.pdbx_seq_one_letter_code
_entity_poly.pdbx_strand_id
1 'polypeptide(L)'
;MPAGTALRGAAYRYRFAPEAATAMVWMGQGRPFEAVAVLDIEFGPRDVLVEIELATVCGSDVHTIDGRRSSPAPSVLGHEYVGRVVAAGVDARLADGSRVQLRDRVVWSVTVSCGVCVTCRRGIPQKCVELLKYGHERFDGDWPLSGGFATHAHLRAGTAIVKVADHVAAEALAPVSCGVATAAAALAAAEQLHDLDDATVLVSGAGLIGLAAAALAADAGAHVVVVDPVPARRELALRFGAAAAVDPGRGSSARTVAAACDGGAPDVVIEASGSRRGVELALAAPAVGGTAVLVGSVFPDDPVGLDAERVVRGLLTVRGVHNYTAADLARAARFVTASERRMPWAELVGATLPLSDLAGAVALAQTGRHVRVAVRP
;
A
#
# COMPACT_ATOMS: atom_id res chain seq x y z
N MET A 1 -4.08 44.20 -28.86
CA MET A 1 -2.86 43.39 -28.66
C MET A 1 -3.28 42.06 -28.07
N PRO A 2 -3.27 40.93 -28.76
CA PRO A 2 -3.60 39.64 -28.16
C PRO A 2 -2.40 39.15 -27.36
N ALA A 3 -2.67 38.74 -26.11
CA ALA A 3 -1.71 38.13 -25.21
C ALA A 3 -1.12 36.85 -25.80
N GLY A 4 0.21 36.79 -25.83
CA GLY A 4 0.95 35.66 -26.35
C GLY A 4 0.65 34.34 -25.62
N THR A 5 0.20 33.36 -26.35
CA THR A 5 0.10 31.97 -25.93
C THR A 5 1.52 31.45 -25.70
N ALA A 6 1.91 31.30 -24.43
CA ALA A 6 3.14 30.60 -24.10
C ALA A 6 3.01 29.16 -24.61
N LEU A 7 3.81 28.81 -25.62
CA LEU A 7 4.03 27.44 -26.05
C LEU A 7 4.54 26.65 -24.85
N ARG A 8 3.70 25.81 -24.28
CA ARG A 8 4.14 24.74 -23.36
C ARG A 8 5.14 23.90 -24.16
N GLY A 9 6.41 23.93 -23.75
CA GLY A 9 7.45 23.14 -24.39
C GLY A 9 6.99 21.70 -24.52
N ALA A 10 6.90 21.20 -25.73
CA ALA A 10 6.62 19.79 -25.97
C ALA A 10 7.74 19.00 -25.31
N ALA A 11 7.42 18.27 -24.24
CA ALA A 11 8.36 17.35 -23.63
C ALA A 11 8.71 16.31 -24.69
N TYR A 12 9.96 16.31 -25.15
CA TYR A 12 10.42 15.32 -26.11
C TYR A 12 10.22 13.92 -25.51
N ARG A 13 9.33 13.13 -26.12
CA ARG A 13 9.22 11.71 -25.88
C ARG A 13 9.92 10.96 -27.00
N TYR A 14 10.57 9.87 -26.68
CA TYR A 14 11.22 9.00 -27.63
C TYR A 14 10.80 7.55 -27.40
N ARG A 15 10.87 6.73 -28.42
CA ARG A 15 10.65 5.30 -28.28
C ARG A 15 11.88 4.67 -27.67
N PHE A 16 11.68 3.95 -26.59
CA PHE A 16 12.70 3.20 -25.87
C PHE A 16 12.34 1.72 -25.93
N ALA A 17 13.30 0.90 -26.39
CA ALA A 17 13.12 -0.55 -26.46
C ALA A 17 13.78 -1.17 -25.19
N PRO A 18 13.00 -1.60 -24.19
CA PRO A 18 13.53 -2.32 -23.04
C PRO A 18 14.02 -3.70 -23.49
N GLU A 19 15.19 -4.11 -23.05
CA GLU A 19 15.73 -5.43 -23.36
C GLU A 19 14.85 -6.49 -22.66
N ALA A 20 14.29 -7.45 -23.43
CA ALA A 20 13.53 -8.59 -22.94
C ALA A 20 12.35 -8.29 -21.99
N ALA A 21 11.69 -7.12 -22.12
CA ALA A 21 10.55 -6.81 -21.25
C ALA A 21 9.34 -7.68 -21.56
N THR A 22 8.78 -8.30 -20.52
CA THR A 22 7.57 -9.13 -20.59
C THR A 22 6.58 -8.71 -19.53
N ALA A 23 5.30 -8.56 -19.89
CA ALA A 23 4.19 -8.29 -19.00
C ALA A 23 3.26 -9.50 -18.91
N MET A 24 2.82 -9.85 -17.70
CA MET A 24 1.75 -10.83 -17.48
C MET A 24 0.42 -10.12 -17.47
N VAL A 25 -0.28 -10.19 -18.60
CA VAL A 25 -1.53 -9.46 -18.83
C VAL A 25 -2.71 -10.26 -18.32
N TRP A 26 -3.46 -9.68 -17.37
CA TRP A 26 -4.75 -10.19 -16.95
C TRP A 26 -5.81 -9.87 -18.01
N MET A 27 -6.41 -10.91 -18.58
CA MET A 27 -7.36 -10.82 -19.70
C MET A 27 -8.81 -10.60 -19.25
N GLY A 28 -9.06 -10.51 -17.95
CA GLY A 28 -10.39 -10.39 -17.35
C GLY A 28 -10.77 -11.60 -16.51
N GLN A 29 -11.86 -11.46 -15.76
CA GLN A 29 -12.35 -12.49 -14.85
C GLN A 29 -12.58 -13.83 -15.56
N GLY A 30 -12.09 -14.93 -14.97
CA GLY A 30 -12.23 -16.28 -15.51
C GLY A 30 -11.36 -16.57 -16.74
N ARG A 31 -10.51 -15.64 -17.16
CA ARG A 31 -9.57 -15.82 -18.26
C ARG A 31 -8.13 -15.99 -17.73
N PRO A 32 -7.28 -16.77 -18.42
CA PRO A 32 -5.89 -16.93 -18.03
C PRO A 32 -5.10 -15.61 -18.19
N PHE A 33 -3.96 -15.52 -17.49
CA PHE A 33 -2.95 -14.51 -17.77
C PHE A 33 -2.23 -14.85 -19.09
N GLU A 34 -1.87 -13.82 -19.85
CA GLU A 34 -1.09 -13.96 -21.08
C GLU A 34 0.26 -13.26 -20.93
N ALA A 35 1.35 -13.95 -21.28
CA ALA A 35 2.67 -13.34 -21.33
C ALA A 35 2.82 -12.56 -22.65
N VAL A 36 3.05 -11.27 -22.56
CA VAL A 36 3.17 -10.37 -23.72
C VAL A 36 4.54 -9.69 -23.71
N ALA A 37 5.29 -9.85 -24.79
CA ALA A 37 6.55 -9.12 -24.98
C ALA A 37 6.27 -7.65 -25.28
N VAL A 38 6.94 -6.75 -24.54
CA VAL A 38 6.87 -5.31 -24.74
C VAL A 38 8.12 -4.85 -25.49
N LEU A 39 7.95 -4.55 -26.77
CA LEU A 39 9.04 -4.25 -27.69
C LEU A 39 9.55 -2.82 -27.56
N ASP A 40 8.65 -1.87 -27.30
CA ASP A 40 8.99 -0.47 -27.08
C ASP A 40 7.99 0.23 -26.16
N ILE A 41 8.41 1.34 -25.55
CA ILE A 41 7.58 2.25 -24.77
C ILE A 41 7.86 3.70 -25.17
N GLU A 42 6.87 4.57 -25.02
CA GLU A 42 7.10 6.01 -25.05
C GLU A 42 7.78 6.46 -23.75
N PHE A 43 8.98 7.02 -23.84
CA PHE A 43 9.79 7.40 -22.68
C PHE A 43 10.07 8.90 -22.67
N GLY A 44 9.71 9.55 -21.59
CA GLY A 44 9.85 10.98 -21.41
C GLY A 44 11.07 11.38 -20.55
N PRO A 45 11.41 12.69 -20.50
CA PRO A 45 12.58 13.18 -19.79
C PRO A 45 12.52 12.98 -18.26
N ARG A 46 11.35 12.70 -17.69
CA ARG A 46 11.15 12.44 -16.26
C ARG A 46 10.72 11.00 -15.96
N ASP A 47 10.68 10.15 -16.97
CA ASP A 47 10.29 8.76 -16.82
C ASP A 47 11.49 7.93 -16.33
N VAL A 48 11.20 6.79 -15.70
CA VAL A 48 12.21 5.83 -15.21
C VAL A 48 11.75 4.43 -15.60
N LEU A 49 12.66 3.60 -16.11
CA LEU A 49 12.44 2.17 -16.29
C LEU A 49 13.14 1.41 -15.17
N VAL A 50 12.40 0.53 -14.53
CA VAL A 50 12.89 -0.30 -13.41
C VAL A 50 12.76 -1.76 -13.80
N GLU A 51 13.83 -2.53 -13.67
CA GLU A 51 13.81 -3.99 -13.67
C GLU A 51 13.30 -4.46 -12.30
N ILE A 52 12.24 -5.27 -12.28
CA ILE A 52 11.60 -5.73 -11.05
C ILE A 52 12.40 -6.88 -10.45
N GLU A 53 12.81 -6.75 -9.18
CA GLU A 53 13.44 -7.83 -8.42
C GLU A 53 12.41 -8.77 -7.80
N LEU A 54 11.30 -8.22 -7.31
CA LEU A 54 10.21 -8.93 -6.66
C LEU A 54 8.94 -8.09 -6.70
N ALA A 55 7.82 -8.76 -6.96
CA ALA A 55 6.48 -8.21 -6.73
C ALA A 55 5.67 -9.13 -5.81
N THR A 56 4.66 -8.59 -5.09
CA THR A 56 3.78 -9.39 -4.26
C THR A 56 2.32 -9.25 -4.67
N VAL A 57 1.56 -10.32 -4.46
CA VAL A 57 0.11 -10.35 -4.70
C VAL A 57 -0.60 -9.72 -3.51
N CYS A 58 -1.24 -8.58 -3.75
CA CYS A 58 -2.06 -7.88 -2.77
C CYS A 58 -3.49 -8.46 -2.72
N GLY A 59 -4.17 -8.30 -1.58
CA GLY A 59 -5.59 -8.65 -1.48
C GLY A 59 -6.47 -7.95 -2.51
N SER A 60 -6.12 -6.72 -2.94
CA SER A 60 -6.85 -6.01 -3.98
C SER A 60 -6.68 -6.61 -5.38
N ASP A 61 -5.53 -7.25 -5.68
CA ASP A 61 -5.36 -8.02 -6.92
C ASP A 61 -6.28 -9.23 -6.91
N VAL A 62 -6.34 -9.97 -5.78
CA VAL A 62 -7.26 -11.09 -5.58
C VAL A 62 -8.72 -10.64 -5.77
N HIS A 63 -9.13 -9.53 -5.15
CA HIS A 63 -10.49 -8.99 -5.30
C HIS A 63 -10.82 -8.59 -6.75
N THR A 64 -9.83 -8.08 -7.50
CA THR A 64 -9.98 -7.76 -8.93
C THR A 64 -10.18 -9.04 -9.74
N ILE A 65 -9.34 -10.05 -9.54
CA ILE A 65 -9.37 -11.32 -10.27
C ILE A 65 -10.68 -12.08 -9.98
N ASP A 66 -11.16 -12.07 -8.72
CA ASP A 66 -12.42 -12.67 -8.30
C ASP A 66 -13.68 -11.89 -8.77
N GLY A 67 -13.51 -10.70 -9.39
CA GLY A 67 -14.62 -9.87 -9.85
C GLY A 67 -15.35 -9.10 -8.74
N ARG A 68 -14.83 -9.12 -7.50
CA ARG A 68 -15.37 -8.29 -6.38
C ARG A 68 -15.00 -6.82 -6.51
N ARG A 69 -14.07 -6.50 -7.38
CA ARG A 69 -13.65 -5.14 -7.73
C ARG A 69 -13.66 -4.97 -9.24
N SER A 70 -14.33 -3.93 -9.74
CA SER A 70 -14.23 -3.55 -11.15
C SER A 70 -12.84 -3.00 -11.45
N SER A 71 -12.23 -3.49 -12.54
CA SER A 71 -10.95 -3.01 -13.06
C SER A 71 -10.95 -3.14 -14.58
N PRO A 72 -10.26 -2.26 -15.32
CA PRO A 72 -10.08 -2.41 -16.76
C PRO A 72 -9.46 -3.76 -17.10
N ALA A 73 -9.93 -4.37 -18.21
CA ALA A 73 -9.32 -5.55 -18.80
C ALA A 73 -9.19 -5.32 -20.33
N PRO A 74 -8.09 -5.74 -20.95
CA PRO A 74 -6.89 -6.33 -20.35
C PRO A 74 -6.07 -5.32 -19.52
N SER A 75 -5.29 -5.79 -18.51
CA SER A 75 -4.42 -4.95 -17.68
C SER A 75 -3.24 -5.74 -17.12
N VAL A 76 -2.16 -5.05 -16.75
CA VAL A 76 -1.05 -5.65 -16.00
C VAL A 76 -1.28 -5.33 -14.52
N LEU A 77 -1.61 -6.35 -13.73
CA LEU A 77 -1.86 -6.19 -12.28
C LEU A 77 -0.55 -6.12 -11.48
N GLY A 78 -0.67 -6.05 -10.16
CA GLY A 78 0.46 -5.93 -9.23
C GLY A 78 0.85 -4.47 -8.97
N HIS A 79 0.95 -4.12 -7.69
CA HIS A 79 1.26 -2.76 -7.24
C HIS A 79 2.07 -2.74 -5.93
N GLU A 80 2.66 -3.87 -5.57
CA GLU A 80 3.63 -4.04 -4.49
C GLU A 80 4.92 -4.58 -5.11
N TYR A 81 6.02 -3.82 -5.05
CA TYR A 81 7.20 -4.12 -5.85
C TYR A 81 8.46 -3.45 -5.31
N VAL A 82 9.59 -4.03 -5.65
CA VAL A 82 10.94 -3.45 -5.53
C VAL A 82 11.73 -3.79 -6.79
N GLY A 83 12.64 -2.90 -7.20
CA GLY A 83 13.44 -3.16 -8.39
C GLY A 83 14.62 -2.22 -8.54
N ARG A 84 15.34 -2.36 -9.66
CA ARG A 84 16.53 -1.57 -9.98
C ARG A 84 16.32 -0.72 -11.22
N VAL A 85 16.77 0.51 -11.16
CA VAL A 85 16.72 1.44 -12.29
C VAL A 85 17.63 0.96 -13.40
N VAL A 86 17.08 0.74 -14.60
CA VAL A 86 17.81 0.36 -15.81
C VAL A 86 17.86 1.47 -16.85
N ALA A 87 16.89 2.42 -16.82
CA ALA A 87 16.95 3.65 -17.60
C ALA A 87 16.27 4.79 -16.83
N ALA A 88 16.77 6.02 -17.01
CA ALA A 88 16.19 7.21 -16.40
C ALA A 88 16.28 8.39 -17.35
N GLY A 89 15.19 9.15 -17.48
CA GLY A 89 15.16 10.41 -18.19
C GLY A 89 16.05 11.45 -17.51
N VAL A 90 16.54 12.40 -18.28
CA VAL A 90 17.53 13.43 -17.81
C VAL A 90 17.04 14.27 -16.64
N ASP A 91 15.71 14.40 -16.50
CA ASP A 91 15.05 15.17 -15.44
C ASP A 91 14.37 14.30 -14.39
N ALA A 92 14.60 12.98 -14.41
CA ALA A 92 14.05 12.08 -13.41
C ALA A 92 14.60 12.37 -12.00
N ARG A 93 13.70 12.39 -11.00
CA ARG A 93 14.04 12.71 -9.61
C ARG A 93 13.43 11.67 -8.65
N LEU A 94 14.17 11.40 -7.59
CA LEU A 94 13.64 10.72 -6.40
C LEU A 94 12.69 11.65 -5.62
N ALA A 95 11.93 11.09 -4.70
CA ALA A 95 10.98 11.84 -3.87
C ALA A 95 11.63 12.92 -2.99
N ASP A 96 12.93 12.79 -2.68
CA ASP A 96 13.73 13.78 -1.95
C ASP A 96 14.31 14.90 -2.86
N GLY A 97 14.02 14.86 -4.18
CA GLY A 97 14.50 15.81 -5.17
C GLY A 97 15.86 15.46 -5.78
N SER A 98 16.59 14.48 -5.26
CA SER A 98 17.86 14.03 -5.84
C SER A 98 17.64 13.36 -7.20
N ARG A 99 18.72 13.28 -8.01
CA ARG A 99 18.66 12.63 -9.34
C ARG A 99 18.57 11.13 -9.19
N VAL A 100 17.70 10.50 -9.99
CA VAL A 100 17.70 9.05 -10.17
C VAL A 100 18.99 8.63 -10.87
N GLN A 101 19.66 7.59 -10.33
CA GLN A 101 20.87 6.99 -10.90
C GLN A 101 20.57 5.60 -11.44
N LEU A 102 21.29 5.19 -12.49
CA LEU A 102 21.26 3.81 -12.94
C LEU A 102 21.71 2.89 -11.80
N ARG A 103 21.06 1.74 -11.67
CA ARG A 103 21.25 0.75 -10.61
C ARG A 103 20.76 1.17 -9.22
N ASP A 104 20.19 2.38 -9.05
CA ASP A 104 19.48 2.68 -7.81
C ASP A 104 18.43 1.60 -7.55
N ARG A 105 18.41 1.05 -6.36
CA ARG A 105 17.35 0.15 -5.89
C ARG A 105 16.22 0.97 -5.32
N VAL A 106 15.00 0.75 -5.82
CA VAL A 106 13.87 1.64 -5.55
C VAL A 106 12.58 0.89 -5.26
N VAL A 107 11.73 1.55 -4.46
CA VAL A 107 10.28 1.32 -4.39
C VAL A 107 9.59 2.59 -4.88
N TRP A 108 8.35 2.47 -5.34
CA TRP A 108 7.63 3.63 -5.88
C TRP A 108 6.15 3.62 -5.54
N SER A 109 5.52 4.79 -5.63
CA SER A 109 4.10 4.95 -5.29
C SER A 109 3.17 4.15 -6.22
N VAL A 110 2.06 3.66 -5.67
CA VAL A 110 1.00 3.03 -6.47
C VAL A 110 0.27 4.03 -7.37
N THR A 111 0.50 5.34 -7.17
CA THR A 111 -0.20 6.39 -7.90
C THR A 111 0.77 7.32 -8.62
N VAL A 112 0.35 7.77 -9.80
CA VAL A 112 0.97 8.87 -10.54
C VAL A 112 0.06 10.08 -10.40
N SER A 113 0.59 11.24 -10.00
CA SER A 113 -0.18 12.46 -9.80
C SER A 113 0.38 13.63 -10.60
N CYS A 114 -0.49 14.54 -11.07
CA CYS A 114 -0.07 15.68 -11.89
C CYS A 114 0.67 16.78 -11.10
N GLY A 115 0.55 16.81 -9.76
CA GLY A 115 1.17 17.78 -8.87
C GLY A 115 0.53 19.18 -8.88
N VAL A 116 -0.36 19.50 -9.84
CA VAL A 116 -0.83 20.86 -10.08
C VAL A 116 -2.35 21.06 -9.96
N CYS A 117 -3.14 20.00 -9.90
CA CYS A 117 -4.59 20.13 -9.75
C CYS A 117 -5.01 20.56 -8.33
N VAL A 118 -6.29 20.80 -8.13
CA VAL A 118 -6.84 21.28 -6.86
C VAL A 118 -6.55 20.31 -5.69
N THR A 119 -6.68 19.01 -5.90
CA THR A 119 -6.41 17.99 -4.87
C THR A 119 -4.92 17.86 -4.59
N CYS A 120 -4.05 17.88 -5.61
CA CYS A 120 -2.60 17.89 -5.43
C CYS A 120 -2.14 19.11 -4.61
N ARG A 121 -2.64 20.33 -4.94
CA ARG A 121 -2.29 21.55 -4.20
C ARG A 121 -2.83 21.59 -2.77
N ARG A 122 -3.87 20.80 -2.46
CA ARG A 122 -4.37 20.61 -1.09
C ARG A 122 -3.59 19.55 -0.31
N GLY A 123 -2.52 18.97 -0.86
CA GLY A 123 -1.73 17.93 -0.21
C GLY A 123 -2.37 16.54 -0.27
N ILE A 124 -3.29 16.30 -1.21
CA ILE A 124 -4.00 15.03 -1.39
C ILE A 124 -3.72 14.47 -2.80
N PRO A 125 -2.44 14.24 -3.18
CA PRO A 125 -2.06 13.81 -4.53
C PRO A 125 -2.62 12.42 -4.89
N GLN A 126 -2.85 11.55 -3.90
CA GLN A 126 -3.49 10.23 -4.08
C GLN A 126 -4.96 10.30 -4.53
N LYS A 127 -5.53 11.50 -4.62
CA LYS A 127 -6.85 11.83 -5.20
C LYS A 127 -6.73 12.83 -6.34
N CYS A 128 -5.62 12.80 -7.07
CA CYS A 128 -5.40 13.62 -8.25
C CYS A 128 -6.57 13.51 -9.24
N VAL A 129 -6.94 14.61 -9.89
CA VAL A 129 -7.99 14.62 -10.92
C VAL A 129 -7.58 13.76 -12.13
N GLU A 130 -6.27 13.75 -12.45
CA GLU A 130 -5.67 12.95 -13.52
C GLU A 130 -4.87 11.78 -12.93
N LEU A 131 -5.49 11.06 -11.99
CA LEU A 131 -4.83 9.97 -11.30
C LEU A 131 -4.65 8.77 -12.22
N LEU A 132 -3.39 8.28 -12.35
CA LEU A 132 -3.10 6.96 -12.90
C LEU A 132 -2.62 6.04 -11.77
N LYS A 133 -2.87 4.74 -11.89
CA LYS A 133 -2.54 3.76 -10.85
C LYS A 133 -1.83 2.55 -11.42
N TYR A 134 -0.65 2.27 -10.90
CA TYR A 134 0.04 1.00 -11.20
C TYR A 134 -0.83 -0.20 -10.83
N GLY A 135 -0.84 -1.19 -11.70
CA GLY A 135 -1.64 -2.39 -11.51
C GLY A 135 -3.14 -2.25 -11.81
N HIS A 136 -3.59 -1.09 -12.33
CA HIS A 136 -5.02 -0.80 -12.48
C HIS A 136 -5.38 -0.12 -13.81
N GLU A 137 -4.39 0.11 -14.66
CA GLU A 137 -4.61 0.77 -15.95
C GLU A 137 -4.84 -0.26 -17.05
N ARG A 138 -5.53 0.17 -18.10
CA ARG A 138 -5.78 -0.66 -19.26
C ARG A 138 -4.49 -0.94 -20.03
N PHE A 139 -4.31 -2.18 -20.44
CA PHE A 139 -3.23 -2.57 -21.35
C PHE A 139 -3.65 -2.26 -22.79
N ASP A 140 -3.35 -1.06 -23.28
CA ASP A 140 -3.79 -0.55 -24.59
C ASP A 140 -2.65 0.06 -25.44
N GLY A 141 -1.41 -0.15 -25.06
CA GLY A 141 -0.23 0.28 -25.80
C GLY A 141 0.44 1.57 -25.31
N ASP A 142 -0.29 2.47 -24.66
CA ASP A 142 0.30 3.73 -24.18
C ASP A 142 1.13 3.54 -22.90
N TRP A 143 0.79 2.53 -22.08
CA TRP A 143 1.51 2.23 -20.84
C TRP A 143 1.56 0.72 -20.54
N PRO A 144 2.22 -0.08 -21.39
CA PRO A 144 2.19 -1.54 -21.30
C PRO A 144 2.91 -2.09 -20.05
N LEU A 145 3.83 -1.35 -19.43
CA LEU A 145 4.54 -1.73 -18.21
C LEU A 145 4.00 -0.95 -17.01
N SER A 146 2.67 -0.89 -16.86
CA SER A 146 1.97 -0.15 -15.81
C SER A 146 1.71 -0.95 -14.53
N GLY A 147 2.14 -2.20 -14.42
CA GLY A 147 1.93 -3.06 -13.25
C GLY A 147 3.17 -3.83 -12.84
N GLY A 148 3.12 -4.39 -11.62
CA GLY A 148 4.23 -5.12 -11.02
C GLY A 148 4.35 -6.57 -11.47
N PHE A 149 3.33 -7.15 -12.13
CA PHE A 149 3.43 -8.51 -12.66
C PHE A 149 4.04 -8.48 -14.07
N ALA A 150 5.27 -8.01 -14.12
CA ALA A 150 6.09 -7.88 -15.32
C ALA A 150 7.57 -8.01 -14.94
N THR A 151 8.45 -8.16 -15.93
CA THR A 151 9.90 -8.10 -15.71
C THR A 151 10.37 -6.67 -15.43
N HIS A 152 9.65 -5.67 -15.96
CA HIS A 152 9.98 -4.26 -15.85
C HIS A 152 8.73 -3.43 -15.51
N ALA A 153 8.95 -2.28 -14.89
CA ALA A 153 7.93 -1.26 -14.68
C ALA A 153 8.37 0.08 -15.28
N HIS A 154 7.50 0.70 -16.05
CA HIS A 154 7.71 2.05 -16.60
C HIS A 154 7.12 3.09 -15.64
N LEU A 155 7.99 3.80 -14.94
CA LEU A 155 7.59 4.85 -13.99
C LEU A 155 7.40 6.16 -14.74
N ARG A 156 6.16 6.63 -14.81
CA ARG A 156 5.79 7.88 -15.46
C ARG A 156 6.10 9.10 -14.59
N ALA A 157 6.31 10.22 -15.22
CA ALA A 157 6.45 11.52 -14.54
C ALA A 157 5.30 11.77 -13.56
N GLY A 158 5.61 12.10 -12.30
CA GLY A 158 4.63 12.27 -11.22
C GLY A 158 4.54 11.06 -10.26
N THR A 159 5.29 9.99 -10.53
CA THR A 159 5.49 8.90 -9.59
C THR A 159 6.46 9.33 -8.49
N ALA A 160 6.11 9.07 -7.24
CA ALA A 160 7.05 9.21 -6.13
C ALA A 160 7.97 7.96 -6.10
N ILE A 161 9.27 8.16 -6.24
CA ILE A 161 10.30 7.12 -6.28
C ILE A 161 11.19 7.27 -5.06
N VAL A 162 11.35 6.21 -4.28
CA VAL A 162 12.16 6.22 -3.05
C VAL A 162 13.28 5.20 -3.18
N LYS A 163 14.52 5.66 -2.99
CA LYS A 163 15.70 4.80 -2.95
C LYS A 163 15.71 4.01 -1.65
N VAL A 164 16.03 2.72 -1.75
CA VAL A 164 16.09 1.78 -0.62
C VAL A 164 17.45 1.09 -0.54
N ALA A 165 17.77 0.57 0.65
CA ALA A 165 19.05 -0.04 0.92
C ALA A 165 19.21 -1.39 0.21
N ASP A 166 20.42 -1.66 -0.27
CA ASP A 166 20.74 -2.91 -0.99
C ASP A 166 20.71 -4.15 -0.11
N HIS A 167 21.02 -4.00 1.19
CA HIS A 167 21.11 -5.11 2.14
C HIS A 167 19.75 -5.63 2.64
N VAL A 168 18.67 -4.84 2.49
CA VAL A 168 17.34 -5.24 2.94
C VAL A 168 16.74 -6.25 1.96
N ALA A 169 16.16 -7.34 2.48
CA ALA A 169 15.54 -8.37 1.64
C ALA A 169 14.43 -7.79 0.74
N ALA A 170 14.33 -8.27 -0.50
CA ALA A 170 13.29 -7.83 -1.44
C ALA A 170 11.88 -8.12 -0.91
N GLU A 171 11.73 -9.23 -0.19
CA GLU A 171 10.50 -9.66 0.48
C GLU A 171 10.01 -8.66 1.54
N ALA A 172 10.94 -7.95 2.20
CA ALA A 172 10.61 -6.88 3.14
C ALA A 172 10.25 -5.57 2.44
N LEU A 173 10.84 -5.30 1.27
CA LEU A 173 10.70 -4.03 0.56
C LEU A 173 9.49 -3.98 -0.39
N ALA A 174 9.15 -5.08 -1.08
CA ALA A 174 8.06 -5.07 -2.05
C ALA A 174 6.71 -4.62 -1.44
N PRO A 175 6.32 -5.08 -0.22
CA PRO A 175 5.08 -4.64 0.42
C PRO A 175 5.06 -3.16 0.85
N VAL A 176 6.21 -2.48 0.84
CA VAL A 176 6.32 -1.05 1.22
C VAL A 176 5.47 -0.17 0.32
N SER A 177 5.47 -0.44 -0.98
CA SER A 177 4.78 0.36 -2.00
C SER A 177 3.25 0.44 -1.83
N CYS A 178 2.64 -0.43 -1.01
CA CYS A 178 1.20 -0.44 -0.79
C CYS A 178 0.85 -0.44 0.70
N GLY A 179 0.94 -1.60 1.36
CA GLY A 179 0.40 -1.78 2.71
C GLY A 179 1.16 -1.01 3.78
N VAL A 180 2.51 -1.01 3.75
CA VAL A 180 3.31 -0.32 4.78
C VAL A 180 3.19 1.21 4.64
N ALA A 181 3.20 1.73 3.40
CA ALA A 181 3.00 3.17 3.16
C ALA A 181 1.58 3.62 3.54
N THR A 182 0.56 2.76 3.32
CA THR A 182 -0.81 3.02 3.76
C THR A 182 -0.92 3.03 5.29
N ALA A 183 -0.23 2.12 5.99
CA ALA A 183 -0.14 2.13 7.44
C ALA A 183 0.56 3.40 7.97
N ALA A 184 1.64 3.84 7.32
CA ALA A 184 2.31 5.09 7.66
C ALA A 184 1.37 6.31 7.51
N ALA A 185 0.55 6.34 6.46
CA ALA A 185 -0.48 7.38 6.27
C ALA A 185 -1.58 7.31 7.35
N ALA A 186 -1.96 6.10 7.79
CA ALA A 186 -2.93 5.94 8.86
C ALA A 186 -2.40 6.47 10.20
N LEU A 187 -1.14 6.14 10.53
CA LEU A 187 -0.49 6.71 11.71
C LEU A 187 -0.34 8.23 11.61
N ALA A 188 0.13 8.75 10.48
CA ALA A 188 0.25 10.19 10.26
C ALA A 188 -1.11 10.92 10.44
N ALA A 189 -2.21 10.24 10.12
CA ALA A 189 -3.56 10.76 10.35
C ALA A 189 -3.93 10.79 11.84
N ALA A 190 -3.52 9.78 12.63
CA ALA A 190 -3.72 9.73 14.07
C ALA A 190 -2.82 10.73 14.81
N GLU A 191 -1.54 10.83 14.43
CA GLU A 191 -0.53 11.75 15.00
C GLU A 191 -0.90 13.23 14.88
N GLN A 192 -1.83 13.59 13.98
CA GLN A 192 -2.34 14.96 13.91
C GLN A 192 -3.24 15.34 15.10
N LEU A 193 -3.75 14.35 15.85
CA LEU A 193 -4.72 14.52 16.91
C LEU A 193 -4.24 13.96 18.26
N HIS A 194 -3.29 13.02 18.24
CA HIS A 194 -2.78 12.32 19.42
C HIS A 194 -1.26 12.29 19.40
N ASP A 195 -0.64 12.48 20.57
CA ASP A 195 0.71 11.98 20.81
C ASP A 195 0.59 10.46 20.99
N LEU A 196 1.40 9.70 20.27
CA LEU A 196 1.35 8.24 20.33
C LEU A 196 2.26 7.67 21.43
N ASP A 197 3.15 8.47 22.01
CA ASP A 197 3.94 8.05 23.17
C ASP A 197 2.99 7.84 24.38
N ASP A 198 3.05 6.66 24.97
CA ASP A 198 2.13 6.17 26.01
C ASP A 198 0.63 6.04 25.59
N ALA A 199 0.26 6.34 24.34
CA ALA A 199 -1.11 6.15 23.88
C ALA A 199 -1.48 4.67 23.71
N THR A 200 -2.74 4.32 23.94
CA THR A 200 -3.27 2.98 23.60
C THR A 200 -3.80 2.97 22.17
N VAL A 201 -3.19 2.14 21.32
CA VAL A 201 -3.58 1.96 19.91
C VAL A 201 -4.15 0.58 19.70
N LEU A 202 -5.43 0.51 19.30
CA LEU A 202 -6.10 -0.73 18.90
C LEU A 202 -6.05 -0.88 17.38
N VAL A 203 -5.54 -2.01 16.88
CA VAL A 203 -5.52 -2.34 15.46
C VAL A 203 -6.49 -3.49 15.18
N SER A 204 -7.50 -3.25 14.36
CA SER A 204 -8.45 -4.27 13.91
C SER A 204 -7.98 -4.89 12.60
N GLY A 205 -7.54 -6.14 12.65
CA GLY A 205 -6.99 -6.92 11.53
C GLY A 205 -5.46 -6.96 11.53
N ALA A 206 -4.88 -8.17 11.49
CA ALA A 206 -3.46 -8.46 11.40
C ALA A 206 -3.04 -8.91 9.99
N GLY A 207 -3.59 -8.25 8.96
CA GLY A 207 -3.04 -8.29 7.60
C GLY A 207 -1.81 -7.38 7.48
N LEU A 208 -1.27 -7.22 6.26
CA LEU A 208 -0.08 -6.38 6.04
C LEU A 208 -0.23 -4.97 6.62
N ILE A 209 -1.35 -4.30 6.36
CA ILE A 209 -1.59 -2.92 6.84
C ILE A 209 -1.63 -2.91 8.38
N GLY A 210 -2.35 -3.84 8.99
CA GLY A 210 -2.47 -3.88 10.44
C GLY A 210 -1.16 -4.22 11.14
N LEU A 211 -0.38 -5.18 10.63
CA LEU A 211 0.94 -5.51 11.15
C LEU A 211 1.91 -4.33 11.04
N ALA A 212 1.91 -3.64 9.90
CA ALA A 212 2.73 -2.45 9.70
C ALA A 212 2.28 -1.28 10.61
N ALA A 213 0.97 -1.10 10.80
CA ALA A 213 0.44 -0.09 11.72
C ALA A 213 0.83 -0.39 13.17
N ALA A 214 0.73 -1.67 13.59
CA ALA A 214 1.16 -2.10 14.93
C ALA A 214 2.66 -1.81 15.13
N ALA A 215 3.50 -2.17 14.17
CA ALA A 215 4.93 -1.93 14.22
C ALA A 215 5.29 -0.45 14.34
N LEU A 216 4.69 0.39 13.50
CA LEU A 216 4.91 1.83 13.48
C LEU A 216 4.41 2.49 14.78
N ALA A 217 3.25 2.08 15.31
CA ALA A 217 2.70 2.61 16.56
C ALA A 217 3.56 2.20 17.77
N ALA A 218 4.00 0.94 17.81
CA ALA A 218 4.89 0.46 18.88
C ALA A 218 6.26 1.17 18.86
N ASP A 219 6.81 1.46 17.66
CA ASP A 219 8.07 2.23 17.54
C ASP A 219 7.89 3.69 17.97
N ALA A 220 6.67 4.22 17.91
CA ALA A 220 6.30 5.54 18.44
C ALA A 220 6.00 5.56 19.93
N GLY A 221 6.15 4.45 20.65
CA GLY A 221 5.95 4.36 22.12
C GLY A 221 4.53 3.93 22.54
N ALA A 222 3.64 3.62 21.61
CA ALA A 222 2.27 3.26 21.95
C ALA A 222 2.14 1.86 22.56
N HIS A 223 1.18 1.70 23.49
CA HIS A 223 0.69 0.38 23.90
C HIS A 223 -0.26 -0.17 22.81
N VAL A 224 0.22 -1.13 22.03
CA VAL A 224 -0.49 -1.63 20.85
C VAL A 224 -1.23 -2.93 21.16
N VAL A 225 -2.54 -2.95 20.89
CA VAL A 225 -3.39 -4.14 20.95
C VAL A 225 -3.88 -4.48 19.54
N VAL A 226 -3.71 -5.73 19.12
CA VAL A 226 -4.15 -6.20 17.81
C VAL A 226 -5.30 -7.19 17.95
N VAL A 227 -6.33 -7.05 17.10
CA VAL A 227 -7.48 -7.97 17.05
C VAL A 227 -7.51 -8.68 15.70
N ASP A 228 -7.38 -10.02 15.71
CA ASP A 228 -7.48 -10.83 14.48
C ASP A 228 -8.01 -12.25 14.82
N PRO A 229 -8.90 -12.85 14.00
CA PRO A 229 -9.43 -14.20 14.26
C PRO A 229 -8.38 -15.31 14.03
N VAL A 230 -7.34 -15.06 13.23
CA VAL A 230 -6.36 -16.07 12.82
C VAL A 230 -5.23 -16.18 13.85
N PRO A 231 -5.03 -17.33 14.54
CA PRO A 231 -3.98 -17.47 15.56
C PRO A 231 -2.58 -17.11 15.08
N ALA A 232 -2.16 -17.61 13.92
CA ALA A 232 -0.84 -17.34 13.36
C ALA A 232 -0.61 -15.85 13.07
N ARG A 233 -1.66 -15.09 12.71
CA ARG A 233 -1.58 -13.64 12.52
C ARG A 233 -1.46 -12.89 13.84
N ARG A 234 -2.12 -13.38 14.90
CA ARG A 234 -1.94 -12.82 16.26
C ARG A 234 -0.52 -13.04 16.78
N GLU A 235 0.05 -14.23 16.58
CA GLU A 235 1.46 -14.51 16.93
C GLU A 235 2.42 -13.59 16.19
N LEU A 236 2.16 -13.39 14.88
CA LEU A 236 2.96 -12.47 14.08
C LEU A 236 2.82 -11.02 14.57
N ALA A 237 1.63 -10.58 14.99
CA ALA A 237 1.40 -9.24 15.52
C ALA A 237 2.25 -8.95 16.78
N LEU A 238 2.40 -9.93 17.68
CA LEU A 238 3.30 -9.79 18.85
C LEU A 238 4.76 -9.58 18.40
N ARG A 239 5.20 -10.26 17.35
CA ARG A 239 6.56 -10.09 16.80
C ARG A 239 6.73 -8.77 16.04
N PHE A 240 5.62 -8.12 15.66
CA PHE A 240 5.58 -6.78 15.09
C PHE A 240 5.36 -5.69 16.15
N GLY A 241 5.57 -6.01 17.44
CA GLY A 241 5.60 -5.04 18.52
C GLY A 241 4.26 -4.83 19.24
N ALA A 242 3.21 -5.60 18.91
CA ALA A 242 1.99 -5.55 19.70
C ALA A 242 2.24 -6.07 21.12
N ALA A 243 1.74 -5.34 22.12
CA ALA A 243 1.79 -5.75 23.53
C ALA A 243 0.80 -6.89 23.81
N ALA A 244 -0.33 -6.91 23.09
CA ALA A 244 -1.32 -7.97 23.17
C ALA A 244 -1.98 -8.23 21.81
N ALA A 245 -2.43 -9.48 21.60
CA ALA A 245 -3.17 -9.87 20.41
C ALA A 245 -4.40 -10.72 20.80
N VAL A 246 -5.59 -10.28 20.38
CA VAL A 246 -6.88 -10.76 20.86
C VAL A 246 -7.67 -11.43 19.73
N ASP A 247 -8.37 -12.51 20.07
CA ASP A 247 -9.34 -13.15 19.16
C ASP A 247 -10.71 -12.46 19.25
N PRO A 248 -11.28 -11.92 18.17
CA PRO A 248 -12.61 -11.31 18.18
C PRO A 248 -13.75 -12.32 18.21
N GLY A 249 -13.46 -13.63 18.04
CA GLY A 249 -14.44 -14.72 18.11
C GLY A 249 -14.69 -15.19 19.55
N ARG A 250 -15.76 -15.97 19.78
CA ARG A 250 -16.06 -16.69 21.03
C ARG A 250 -15.85 -15.89 22.32
N GLY A 251 -16.71 -14.90 22.58
CA GLY A 251 -16.77 -14.25 23.89
C GLY A 251 -15.73 -13.13 24.09
N SER A 252 -14.99 -12.72 23.07
CA SER A 252 -14.28 -11.45 23.11
C SER A 252 -15.29 -10.32 23.05
N SER A 253 -15.94 -10.14 24.20
CA SER A 253 -16.74 -8.98 24.48
C SER A 253 -15.82 -7.74 24.46
N ALA A 254 -16.42 -6.57 24.34
CA ALA A 254 -15.73 -5.29 24.61
C ALA A 254 -14.84 -5.36 25.87
N ARG A 255 -15.15 -6.24 26.84
CA ARG A 255 -14.35 -6.52 28.02
C ARG A 255 -12.98 -7.13 27.74
N THR A 256 -12.85 -8.09 26.79
CA THR A 256 -11.56 -8.71 26.48
C THR A 256 -10.63 -7.70 25.79
N VAL A 257 -11.17 -6.87 24.90
CA VAL A 257 -10.42 -5.79 24.26
C VAL A 257 -10.03 -4.74 25.30
N ALA A 258 -10.97 -4.31 26.17
CA ALA A 258 -10.70 -3.36 27.24
C ALA A 258 -9.63 -3.90 28.21
N ALA A 259 -9.71 -5.18 28.59
CA ALA A 259 -8.70 -5.80 29.46
C ALA A 259 -7.30 -5.80 28.81
N ALA A 260 -7.21 -6.02 27.51
CA ALA A 260 -5.96 -5.94 26.76
C ALA A 260 -5.45 -4.49 26.58
N CYS A 261 -6.34 -3.50 26.74
CA CYS A 261 -6.02 -2.07 26.79
C CYS A 261 -5.86 -1.58 28.27
N ASP A 262 -5.31 -2.39 29.15
CA ASP A 262 -5.10 -2.09 30.57
C ASP A 262 -6.38 -1.65 31.33
N GLY A 263 -7.51 -2.18 30.90
CA GLY A 263 -8.84 -1.88 31.46
C GLY A 263 -9.48 -0.58 30.94
N GLY A 264 -8.79 0.14 30.06
CA GLY A 264 -9.25 1.38 29.43
C GLY A 264 -9.86 1.19 28.03
N ALA A 265 -10.25 2.30 27.43
CA ALA A 265 -10.60 2.38 26.01
C ALA A 265 -9.40 2.94 25.22
N PRO A 266 -9.18 2.51 23.96
CA PRO A 266 -8.04 2.98 23.17
C PRO A 266 -8.21 4.44 22.74
N ASP A 267 -7.09 5.18 22.71
CA ASP A 267 -7.06 6.56 22.21
C ASP A 267 -7.21 6.59 20.68
N VAL A 268 -6.60 5.60 20.02
CA VAL A 268 -6.66 5.45 18.56
C VAL A 268 -7.09 4.04 18.21
N VAL A 269 -8.02 3.92 17.27
CA VAL A 269 -8.37 2.64 16.65
C VAL A 269 -8.09 2.70 15.15
N ILE A 270 -7.26 1.78 14.66
CA ILE A 270 -6.96 1.64 13.23
C ILE A 270 -7.71 0.42 12.69
N GLU A 271 -8.70 0.65 11.83
CA GLU A 271 -9.44 -0.40 11.15
C GLU A 271 -8.70 -0.79 9.86
N ALA A 272 -8.08 -1.97 9.84
CA ALA A 272 -7.30 -2.51 8.73
C ALA A 272 -7.81 -3.86 8.22
N SER A 273 -8.92 -4.36 8.76
CA SER A 273 -9.51 -5.66 8.37
C SER A 273 -10.42 -5.57 7.15
N GLY A 274 -11.05 -4.40 6.94
CA GLY A 274 -12.09 -4.19 5.93
C GLY A 274 -13.38 -4.96 6.21
N SER A 275 -13.50 -5.61 7.38
CA SER A 275 -14.69 -6.37 7.74
C SER A 275 -15.72 -5.47 8.45
N ARG A 276 -17.01 -5.75 8.23
CA ARG A 276 -18.09 -5.07 8.94
C ARG A 276 -17.88 -5.03 10.45
N ARG A 277 -17.52 -6.17 11.06
CA ARG A 277 -17.24 -6.24 12.51
C ARG A 277 -16.03 -5.41 12.93
N GLY A 278 -15.00 -5.32 12.08
CA GLY A 278 -13.85 -4.47 12.33
C GLY A 278 -14.21 -2.99 12.32
N VAL A 279 -15.06 -2.57 11.39
CA VAL A 279 -15.58 -1.19 11.33
C VAL A 279 -16.47 -0.89 12.54
N GLU A 280 -17.39 -1.79 12.90
CA GLU A 280 -18.24 -1.65 14.08
C GLU A 280 -17.41 -1.52 15.36
N LEU A 281 -16.37 -2.34 15.52
CA LEU A 281 -15.40 -2.23 16.61
C LEU A 281 -14.70 -0.86 16.60
N ALA A 282 -14.22 -0.41 15.44
CA ALA A 282 -13.50 0.86 15.32
C ALA A 282 -14.36 2.07 15.67
N LEU A 283 -15.67 2.01 15.39
CA LEU A 283 -16.61 3.08 15.73
C LEU A 283 -17.05 3.03 17.21
N ALA A 284 -17.01 1.83 17.82
CA ALA A 284 -17.50 1.63 19.20
C ALA A 284 -16.41 1.68 20.26
N ALA A 285 -15.13 1.41 19.95
CA ALA A 285 -14.08 1.23 20.94
C ALA A 285 -13.38 2.51 21.42
N PRO A 286 -13.22 3.59 20.62
CA PRO A 286 -12.38 4.72 21.04
C PRO A 286 -12.80 5.33 22.39
N ALA A 287 -11.83 5.79 23.17
CA ALA A 287 -12.03 6.58 24.38
C ALA A 287 -12.70 7.93 24.09
N VAL A 288 -13.12 8.64 25.13
CA VAL A 288 -13.55 10.04 24.98
C VAL A 288 -12.42 10.89 24.44
N GLY A 289 -12.66 11.63 23.37
CA GLY A 289 -11.64 12.37 22.61
C GLY A 289 -10.87 11.51 21.60
N GLY A 290 -11.12 10.20 21.54
CA GLY A 290 -10.39 9.26 20.72
C GLY A 290 -10.71 9.32 19.21
N THR A 291 -9.90 8.62 18.43
CA THR A 291 -9.96 8.64 16.95
C THR A 291 -10.10 7.24 16.38
N ALA A 292 -11.06 7.06 15.46
CA ALA A 292 -11.18 5.89 14.59
C ALA A 292 -10.62 6.22 13.19
N VAL A 293 -9.57 5.52 12.76
CA VAL A 293 -8.97 5.63 11.42
C VAL A 293 -9.40 4.41 10.59
N LEU A 294 -10.22 4.63 9.56
CA LEU A 294 -10.74 3.59 8.68
C LEU A 294 -9.86 3.45 7.44
N VAL A 295 -9.28 2.27 7.23
CA VAL A 295 -8.30 2.00 6.17
C VAL A 295 -8.68 0.77 5.35
N GLY A 296 -9.22 -0.28 5.99
CA GLY A 296 -9.46 -1.59 5.37
C GLY A 296 -10.69 -1.62 4.44
N SER A 297 -11.67 -0.76 4.68
CA SER A 297 -12.96 -0.74 3.97
C SER A 297 -12.86 -0.03 2.61
N VAL A 298 -12.17 -0.66 1.64
CA VAL A 298 -11.92 -0.10 0.30
C VAL A 298 -12.78 -0.74 -0.81
N PHE A 299 -13.68 -1.66 -0.43
CA PHE A 299 -14.61 -2.32 -1.34
C PHE A 299 -16.07 -2.03 -0.92
N PRO A 300 -17.02 -2.06 -1.88
CA PRO A 300 -18.43 -1.97 -1.55
C PRO A 300 -18.87 -3.08 -0.58
N ASP A 301 -19.54 -2.69 0.50
CA ASP A 301 -20.17 -3.57 1.47
C ASP A 301 -21.44 -2.87 1.97
N ASP A 302 -22.28 -3.58 2.73
CA ASP A 302 -23.46 -3.00 3.35
C ASP A 302 -23.08 -1.87 4.32
N PRO A 303 -23.85 -0.78 4.38
CA PRO A 303 -23.60 0.33 5.30
C PRO A 303 -23.54 -0.12 6.77
N VAL A 304 -22.58 0.45 7.51
CA VAL A 304 -22.46 0.27 8.97
C VAL A 304 -23.15 1.45 9.67
N GLY A 305 -23.93 1.16 10.71
CA GLY A 305 -24.59 2.19 11.51
C GLY A 305 -23.59 3.05 12.29
N LEU A 306 -23.78 4.36 12.28
CA LEU A 306 -23.04 5.31 13.10
C LEU A 306 -23.94 5.82 14.24
N ASP A 307 -23.54 5.60 15.50
CA ASP A 307 -24.16 6.21 16.67
C ASP A 307 -23.72 7.68 16.81
N ALA A 308 -24.57 8.59 16.33
CA ALA A 308 -24.27 10.03 16.34
C ALA A 308 -24.20 10.61 17.76
N GLU A 309 -25.01 10.10 18.73
CA GLU A 309 -24.95 10.52 20.14
C GLU A 309 -23.57 10.20 20.73
N ARG A 310 -23.09 8.98 20.48
CA ARG A 310 -21.77 8.56 20.93
C ARG A 310 -20.66 9.43 20.33
N VAL A 311 -20.71 9.75 19.03
CA VAL A 311 -19.70 10.62 18.37
C VAL A 311 -19.68 11.99 19.03
N VAL A 312 -20.87 12.59 19.24
CA VAL A 312 -20.98 13.94 19.82
C VAL A 312 -20.55 13.97 21.29
N ARG A 313 -21.10 13.07 22.11
CA ARG A 313 -20.80 13.05 23.56
C ARG A 313 -19.42 12.50 23.89
N GLY A 314 -18.91 11.63 23.04
CA GLY A 314 -17.56 11.08 23.14
C GLY A 314 -16.49 11.98 22.53
N LEU A 315 -16.84 13.09 21.88
CA LEU A 315 -15.90 13.98 21.16
C LEU A 315 -15.04 13.18 20.16
N LEU A 316 -15.62 12.17 19.50
CA LEU A 316 -14.87 11.24 18.66
C LEU A 316 -14.54 11.83 17.29
N THR A 317 -13.38 11.49 16.76
CA THR A 317 -13.01 11.72 15.37
C THR A 317 -13.09 10.42 14.58
N VAL A 318 -13.75 10.44 13.41
CA VAL A 318 -13.74 9.34 12.44
C VAL A 318 -13.09 9.82 11.16
N ARG A 319 -12.00 9.15 10.75
CA ARG A 319 -11.19 9.56 9.61
C ARG A 319 -10.92 8.42 8.66
N GLY A 320 -11.18 8.63 7.36
CA GLY A 320 -10.80 7.69 6.30
C GLY A 320 -9.40 7.95 5.77
N VAL A 321 -8.65 6.88 5.51
CA VAL A 321 -7.35 6.91 4.83
C VAL A 321 -7.38 5.97 3.64
N HIS A 322 -6.95 6.44 2.47
CA HIS A 322 -6.86 5.64 1.26
C HIS A 322 -5.63 6.02 0.45
N ASN A 323 -4.74 5.06 0.23
CA ASN A 323 -3.40 5.28 -0.29
C ASN A 323 -2.62 6.29 0.61
N TYR A 324 -1.58 6.91 0.07
CA TYR A 324 -0.59 7.65 0.85
C TYR A 324 0.07 8.74 0.00
N THR A 325 0.84 9.60 0.63
CA THR A 325 1.67 10.63 -0.02
C THR A 325 3.11 10.12 -0.25
N ALA A 326 3.91 10.87 -1.01
CA ALA A 326 5.34 10.58 -1.17
C ALA A 326 6.09 10.57 0.18
N ALA A 327 5.69 11.43 1.12
CA ALA A 327 6.28 11.49 2.46
C ALA A 327 5.99 10.21 3.27
N ASP A 328 4.77 9.67 3.17
CA ASP A 328 4.39 8.42 3.84
C ASP A 328 5.14 7.23 3.25
N LEU A 329 5.32 7.17 1.91
CA LEU A 329 6.14 6.14 1.27
C LEU A 329 7.59 6.20 1.74
N ALA A 330 8.17 7.40 1.81
CA ALA A 330 9.53 7.59 2.28
C ALA A 330 9.68 7.22 3.77
N ARG A 331 8.68 7.55 4.61
CA ARG A 331 8.61 7.14 6.02
C ARG A 331 8.58 5.61 6.13
N ALA A 332 7.71 4.95 5.38
CA ALA A 332 7.56 3.50 5.35
C ALA A 332 8.87 2.80 4.94
N ALA A 333 9.52 3.25 3.87
CA ALA A 333 10.77 2.68 3.39
C ALA A 333 11.91 2.83 4.41
N ARG A 334 12.04 4.01 5.04
CA ARG A 334 13.02 4.23 6.12
C ARG A 334 12.74 3.33 7.33
N PHE A 335 11.48 3.22 7.73
CA PHE A 335 11.09 2.42 8.89
C PHE A 335 11.39 0.95 8.68
N VAL A 336 11.01 0.36 7.55
CA VAL A 336 11.34 -1.04 7.23
C VAL A 336 12.85 -1.26 7.23
N THR A 337 13.62 -0.36 6.63
CA THR A 337 15.08 -0.44 6.60
C THR A 337 15.69 -0.39 8.02
N ALA A 338 15.20 0.52 8.87
CA ALA A 338 15.73 0.68 10.23
C ALA A 338 15.32 -0.44 11.18
N SER A 339 14.19 -1.09 10.92
CA SER A 339 13.61 -2.13 11.79
C SER A 339 13.79 -3.56 11.26
N GLU A 340 14.48 -3.77 10.14
CA GLU A 340 14.58 -5.07 9.47
C GLU A 340 15.13 -6.20 10.37
N ARG A 341 16.05 -5.85 11.29
CA ARG A 341 16.66 -6.82 12.23
C ARG A 341 15.80 -7.07 13.47
N ARG A 342 14.88 -6.16 13.78
CA ARG A 342 14.00 -6.25 14.95
C ARG A 342 12.66 -6.88 14.64
N MET A 343 12.20 -6.72 13.41
CA MET A 343 10.88 -7.15 12.95
C MET A 343 10.97 -8.09 11.74
N PRO A 344 10.14 -9.11 11.66
CA PRO A 344 10.24 -10.16 10.65
C PRO A 344 9.59 -9.77 9.32
N TRP A 345 9.98 -8.61 8.73
CA TRP A 345 9.38 -8.08 7.51
C TRP A 345 9.41 -9.04 6.34
N ALA A 346 10.52 -9.78 6.14
CA ALA A 346 10.63 -10.74 5.05
C ALA A 346 9.69 -11.94 5.21
N GLU A 347 9.31 -12.31 6.44
CA GLU A 347 8.39 -13.41 6.70
C GLU A 347 6.93 -13.09 6.34
N LEU A 348 6.61 -11.83 6.05
CA LEU A 348 5.32 -11.45 5.49
C LEU A 348 5.07 -12.13 4.14
N VAL A 349 6.14 -12.43 3.40
CA VAL A 349 6.11 -13.23 2.17
C VAL A 349 6.30 -14.70 2.52
N GLY A 350 5.22 -15.45 2.56
CA GLY A 350 5.25 -16.87 2.95
C GLY A 350 5.58 -17.85 1.82
N ALA A 351 5.57 -17.37 0.56
CA ALA A 351 5.98 -18.14 -0.62
C ALA A 351 6.38 -17.22 -1.75
N THR A 352 7.32 -17.68 -2.61
CA THR A 352 7.75 -17.00 -3.82
C THR A 352 7.71 -17.96 -5.00
N LEU A 353 7.03 -17.59 -6.07
CA LEU A 353 6.92 -18.35 -7.31
C LEU A 353 7.58 -17.56 -8.47
N PRO A 354 7.98 -18.21 -9.57
CA PRO A 354 8.42 -17.48 -10.76
C PRO A 354 7.24 -16.69 -11.36
N LEU A 355 7.52 -15.57 -12.03
CA LEU A 355 6.52 -14.76 -12.71
C LEU A 355 5.73 -15.57 -13.76
N SER A 356 6.38 -16.55 -14.39
CA SER A 356 5.74 -17.48 -15.33
C SER A 356 4.63 -18.33 -14.71
N ASP A 357 4.64 -18.51 -13.36
CA ASP A 357 3.58 -19.18 -12.61
C ASP A 357 2.77 -18.19 -11.77
N LEU A 358 2.46 -17.03 -12.34
CA LEU A 358 1.62 -16.02 -11.68
C LEU A 358 0.24 -16.58 -11.29
N ALA A 359 -0.33 -17.46 -12.10
CA ALA A 359 -1.62 -18.09 -11.78
C ALA A 359 -1.54 -18.94 -10.50
N GLY A 360 -0.48 -19.70 -10.32
CA GLY A 360 -0.20 -20.45 -9.07
C GLY A 360 0.00 -19.53 -7.88
N ALA A 361 0.73 -18.42 -8.05
CA ALA A 361 0.92 -17.41 -7.01
C ALA A 361 -0.41 -16.79 -6.56
N VAL A 362 -1.29 -16.43 -7.50
CA VAL A 362 -2.62 -15.90 -7.22
C VAL A 362 -3.48 -16.93 -6.50
N ALA A 363 -3.52 -18.18 -6.98
CA ALA A 363 -4.27 -19.26 -6.34
C ALA A 363 -3.80 -19.50 -4.88
N LEU A 364 -2.50 -19.43 -4.64
CA LEU A 364 -1.95 -19.56 -3.30
C LEU A 364 -2.34 -18.35 -2.42
N ALA A 365 -2.30 -17.14 -2.94
CA ALA A 365 -2.73 -15.92 -2.24
C ALA A 365 -4.22 -15.96 -1.87
N GLN A 366 -5.08 -16.49 -2.74
CA GLN A 366 -6.52 -16.68 -2.51
C GLN A 366 -6.82 -17.59 -1.30
N THR A 367 -5.91 -18.51 -0.94
CA THR A 367 -6.08 -19.35 0.25
C THR A 367 -6.09 -18.55 1.56
N GLY A 368 -5.58 -17.31 1.57
CA GLY A 368 -5.42 -16.49 2.77
C GLY A 368 -4.41 -17.02 3.79
N ARG A 369 -3.71 -18.13 3.47
CA ARG A 369 -2.72 -18.79 4.34
C ARG A 369 -1.53 -17.89 4.64
N HIS A 370 -1.05 -17.17 3.63
CA HIS A 370 0.09 -16.25 3.72
C HIS A 370 -0.38 -14.80 3.78
N VAL A 371 0.37 -13.93 4.44
CA VAL A 371 0.10 -12.47 4.41
C VAL A 371 0.34 -11.94 3.00
N ARG A 372 1.43 -12.41 2.37
CA ARG A 372 1.76 -12.16 0.96
C ARG A 372 2.32 -13.41 0.29
N VAL A 373 2.09 -13.49 -1.00
CA VAL A 373 2.77 -14.41 -1.93
C VAL A 373 3.52 -13.54 -2.92
N ALA A 374 4.78 -13.84 -3.16
CA ALA A 374 5.60 -13.09 -4.11
C ALA A 374 5.70 -13.78 -5.46
N VAL A 375 5.98 -12.98 -6.49
CA VAL A 375 6.44 -13.45 -7.80
C VAL A 375 7.77 -12.79 -8.14
N ARG A 376 8.66 -13.59 -8.74
CA ARG A 376 9.98 -13.15 -9.17
C ARG A 376 10.09 -13.31 -10.68
N PRO A 377 10.43 -12.25 -11.43
CA PRO A 377 10.70 -12.30 -12.86
C PRO A 377 11.83 -13.24 -13.26
#